data_cd1f85461c80508ba1587ac3a5121817
#
_entry.id   cd1f85461c80508ba1587ac3a5121817
#
_cell.length_a   1.000
_cell.length_b   1.000
_cell.length_c   1.000
_cell.angle_alpha   90.00
_cell.angle_beta   90.00
_cell.angle_gamma   90.00
#
_symmetry.space_group_name_H-M   'P 1'
#
loop_
_entity.id
_entity.type
_entity.pdbx_description
1 polymer ?
#
loop_
_entity_poly.entity_id
_entity_poly.type
_entity_poly.pdbx_seq_one_letter_code
_entity_poly.pdbx_strand_id
1 'polypeptide(L)'
;MNQRTTLYPLHAQLGAKLIPFAGYDMPVRYTGDKQEHMVVREGVGVFDVSHMGEFIIRGPKALALIQQISSNDASKLYPGKAQYGCMPNFEGGIVDDMIVYHIRHDQYMIVANAANIQKDWDWISASNEGIGAEMIDISDKTSLIAVAGPKADATLQKLAPEG
;
A
#
# COMPACT_ATOMS: atom_id res chain seq x y z
N MET A 1 18.66 -4.90 -14.12
CA MET A 1 17.86 -3.72 -14.52
C MET A 1 16.80 -3.53 -13.46
N ASN A 2 16.52 -2.26 -13.07
CA ASN A 2 15.42 -1.99 -12.18
C ASN A 2 14.07 -2.22 -12.90
N GLN A 3 13.06 -2.56 -12.14
CA GLN A 3 11.68 -2.60 -12.61
C GLN A 3 11.17 -1.18 -12.86
N ARG A 4 10.02 -1.08 -13.55
CA ARG A 4 9.37 0.19 -13.87
C ARG A 4 7.88 0.09 -13.59
N THR A 5 7.33 1.11 -12.97
CA THR A 5 5.88 1.21 -12.77
C THR A 5 5.17 1.46 -14.09
N THR A 6 3.87 1.24 -14.12
CA THR A 6 3.02 1.55 -15.29
C THR A 6 3.11 3.02 -15.72
N LEU A 7 3.33 3.94 -14.75
CA LEU A 7 3.41 5.37 -15.00
C LEU A 7 4.82 5.87 -15.34
N TYR A 8 5.82 4.99 -15.36
CA TYR A 8 7.21 5.36 -15.69
C TYR A 8 7.35 6.23 -16.96
N PRO A 9 6.69 5.90 -18.11
CA PRO A 9 6.80 6.74 -19.32
C PRO A 9 6.30 8.17 -19.08
N LEU A 10 5.25 8.33 -18.28
CA LEU A 10 4.70 9.64 -17.92
C LEU A 10 5.68 10.42 -17.03
N HIS A 11 6.30 9.77 -16.05
CA HIS A 11 7.32 10.40 -15.22
C HIS A 11 8.49 10.93 -16.05
N ALA A 12 8.99 10.12 -17.00
CA ALA A 12 10.06 10.52 -17.90
C ALA A 12 9.65 11.69 -18.81
N GLN A 13 8.43 11.66 -19.37
CA GLN A 13 7.87 12.71 -20.20
C GLN A 13 7.73 14.05 -19.42
N LEU A 14 7.37 13.98 -18.15
CA LEU A 14 7.25 15.15 -17.26
C LEU A 14 8.60 15.65 -16.73
N GLY A 15 9.71 15.06 -17.16
CA GLY A 15 11.06 15.47 -16.76
C GLY A 15 11.44 15.10 -15.32
N ALA A 16 10.85 14.04 -14.78
CA ALA A 16 11.16 13.58 -13.44
C ALA A 16 12.63 13.18 -13.31
N LYS A 17 13.25 13.54 -12.19
CA LYS A 17 14.50 12.94 -11.77
C LYS A 17 14.23 11.53 -11.26
N LEU A 18 14.66 10.53 -12.01
CA LEU A 18 14.49 9.11 -11.67
C LEU A 18 15.70 8.62 -10.87
N ILE A 19 15.44 7.81 -9.85
CA ILE A 19 16.47 7.15 -9.03
C ILE A 19 16.09 5.67 -8.78
N PRO A 20 17.06 4.78 -8.56
CA PRO A 20 16.79 3.45 -8.06
C PRO A 20 16.19 3.52 -6.63
N PHE A 21 15.04 2.91 -6.43
CA PHE A 21 14.39 2.80 -5.14
C PHE A 21 13.61 1.49 -5.04
N ALA A 22 13.89 0.68 -4.00
CA ALA A 22 13.23 -0.62 -3.76
C ALA A 22 13.14 -1.52 -5.01
N GLY A 23 14.19 -1.52 -5.86
CA GLY A 23 14.24 -2.33 -7.08
C GLY A 23 13.58 -1.70 -8.31
N TYR A 24 13.01 -0.50 -8.19
CA TYR A 24 12.35 0.23 -9.26
C TYR A 24 13.10 1.52 -9.63
N ASP A 25 12.90 2.00 -10.87
CA ASP A 25 13.26 3.36 -11.27
C ASP A 25 12.11 4.29 -10.89
N MET A 26 12.26 5.05 -9.79
CA MET A 26 11.19 5.88 -9.22
C MET A 26 11.46 7.38 -9.37
N PRO A 27 10.40 8.21 -9.57
CA PRO A 27 10.56 9.66 -9.61
C PRO A 27 10.76 10.20 -8.19
N VAL A 28 11.91 10.87 -7.96
CA VAL A 28 12.20 11.51 -6.69
C VAL A 28 11.69 12.94 -6.64
N ARG A 29 11.66 13.63 -7.79
CA ARG A 29 11.15 15.00 -7.93
C ARG A 29 11.00 15.38 -9.40
N TYR A 30 10.30 16.47 -9.66
CA TYR A 30 10.11 17.08 -11.00
C TYR A 30 10.75 18.46 -11.05
N THR A 31 10.30 19.40 -10.22
CA THR A 31 10.77 20.80 -10.21
C THR A 31 11.74 21.08 -9.06
N GLY A 32 11.46 20.58 -7.86
CA GLY A 32 12.30 20.74 -6.69
C GLY A 32 11.61 20.34 -5.40
N ASP A 33 12.37 19.69 -4.51
CA ASP A 33 11.87 19.04 -3.31
C ASP A 33 11.06 19.98 -2.40
N LYS A 34 11.61 21.19 -2.13
CA LYS A 34 10.93 22.17 -1.27
C LYS A 34 9.64 22.70 -1.89
N GLN A 35 9.67 23.00 -3.19
CA GLN A 35 8.52 23.54 -3.90
C GLN A 35 7.39 22.50 -3.96
N GLU A 36 7.71 21.27 -4.33
CA GLU A 36 6.74 20.17 -4.42
C GLU A 36 6.18 19.83 -3.03
N HIS A 37 7.01 19.83 -1.98
CA HIS A 37 6.54 19.68 -0.61
C HIS A 37 5.49 20.75 -0.24
N MET A 38 5.75 22.03 -0.55
CA MET A 38 4.81 23.11 -0.26
C MET A 38 3.50 22.97 -1.05
N VAL A 39 3.56 22.53 -2.31
CA VAL A 39 2.37 22.23 -3.12
C VAL A 39 1.49 21.18 -2.44
N VAL A 40 2.09 20.11 -1.88
CA VAL A 40 1.32 19.10 -1.13
C VAL A 40 0.74 19.67 0.16
N ARG A 41 1.52 20.48 0.90
CA ARG A 41 1.09 21.08 2.18
C ARG A 41 -0.07 22.07 2.03
N GLU A 42 -0.13 22.81 0.93
CA GLU A 42 -1.10 23.88 0.69
C GLU A 42 -2.19 23.49 -0.33
N GLY A 43 -1.98 22.43 -1.07
CA GLY A 43 -2.83 22.01 -2.17
C GLY A 43 -3.08 20.51 -2.20
N VAL A 44 -2.57 19.87 -3.26
CA VAL A 44 -2.67 18.42 -3.47
C VAL A 44 -1.44 17.93 -4.24
N GLY A 45 -0.93 16.78 -3.84
CA GLY A 45 0.07 16.02 -4.59
C GLY A 45 -0.44 14.64 -4.96
N VAL A 46 0.05 14.13 -6.09
CA VAL A 46 -0.23 12.78 -6.59
C VAL A 46 1.09 12.03 -6.65
N PHE A 47 1.13 10.85 -6.01
CA PHE A 47 2.31 10.03 -5.89
C PHE A 47 2.07 8.66 -6.50
N ASP A 48 2.93 8.26 -7.42
CA ASP A 48 2.99 6.87 -7.88
C ASP A 48 3.68 6.02 -6.81
N VAL A 49 2.92 5.14 -6.19
CA VAL A 49 3.40 4.18 -5.19
C VAL A 49 3.16 2.73 -5.64
N SER A 50 3.03 2.53 -6.95
CA SER A 50 2.77 1.23 -7.57
C SER A 50 3.90 0.20 -7.44
N HIS A 51 4.98 0.56 -6.76
CA HIS A 51 6.05 -0.36 -6.37
C HIS A 51 5.77 -1.10 -5.07
N MET A 52 4.72 -0.71 -4.34
CA MET A 52 4.29 -1.39 -3.12
C MET A 52 3.73 -2.79 -3.42
N GLY A 53 3.59 -3.62 -2.39
CA GLY A 53 2.95 -4.93 -2.50
C GLY A 53 1.49 -4.88 -2.07
N GLU A 54 0.62 -5.61 -2.77
CA GLU A 54 -0.79 -5.73 -2.44
C GLU A 54 -1.21 -7.19 -2.33
N PHE A 55 -1.68 -7.58 -1.15
CA PHE A 55 -2.14 -8.94 -0.85
C PHE A 55 -3.63 -8.93 -0.51
N ILE A 56 -4.41 -9.76 -1.19
CA ILE A 56 -5.81 -10.02 -0.83
C ILE A 56 -5.86 -11.21 0.14
N ILE A 57 -6.52 -10.99 1.28
CA ILE A 57 -6.84 -12.04 2.24
C ILE A 57 -8.36 -12.16 2.28
N ARG A 58 -8.91 -13.36 2.00
CA ARG A 58 -10.37 -13.51 1.91
C ARG A 58 -10.89 -14.83 2.45
N GLY A 59 -12.22 -14.85 2.63
CA GLY A 59 -12.97 -15.99 3.16
C GLY A 59 -13.21 -15.91 4.67
N PRO A 60 -13.95 -16.85 5.25
CA PRO A 60 -14.42 -16.78 6.63
C PRO A 60 -13.31 -16.79 7.68
N LYS A 61 -12.08 -17.14 7.27
CA LYS A 61 -10.89 -17.16 8.14
C LYS A 61 -10.00 -15.92 7.97
N ALA A 62 -10.38 -14.99 7.08
CA ALA A 62 -9.57 -13.81 6.77
C ALA A 62 -9.32 -12.92 8.00
N LEU A 63 -10.36 -12.61 8.77
CA LEU A 63 -10.22 -11.82 9.99
C LEU A 63 -9.27 -12.49 11.00
N ALA A 64 -9.35 -13.81 11.15
CA ALA A 64 -8.48 -14.53 12.07
C ALA A 64 -6.99 -14.40 11.68
N LEU A 65 -6.68 -14.47 10.39
CA LEU A 65 -5.31 -14.27 9.91
C LEU A 65 -4.85 -12.83 10.13
N ILE A 66 -5.68 -11.83 9.75
CA ILE A 66 -5.33 -10.42 9.97
C ILE A 66 -5.10 -10.13 11.46
N GLN A 67 -5.94 -10.68 12.34
CA GLN A 67 -5.78 -10.52 13.79
C GLN A 67 -4.50 -11.17 14.31
N GLN A 68 -4.09 -12.30 13.74
CA GLN A 68 -2.87 -13.03 14.11
C GLN A 68 -1.60 -12.25 13.78
N ILE A 69 -1.57 -11.55 12.64
CA ILE A 69 -0.39 -10.87 12.12
C ILE A 69 -0.33 -9.38 12.48
N SER A 70 -1.41 -8.78 12.98
CA SER A 70 -1.49 -7.35 13.27
C SER A 70 -1.27 -7.04 14.73
N SER A 71 -0.53 -5.97 15.03
CA SER A 71 -0.42 -5.39 16.37
C SER A 71 -1.70 -4.70 16.84
N ASN A 72 -2.64 -4.44 15.94
CA ASN A 72 -3.90 -3.76 16.21
C ASN A 72 -5.07 -4.75 16.29
N ASP A 73 -6.17 -4.30 16.89
CA ASP A 73 -7.43 -5.05 16.92
C ASP A 73 -8.14 -4.90 15.56
N ALA A 74 -7.95 -5.91 14.70
CA ALA A 74 -8.53 -5.95 13.36
C ALA A 74 -10.06 -6.14 13.38
N SER A 75 -10.65 -6.60 14.49
CA SER A 75 -12.10 -6.73 14.62
C SER A 75 -12.83 -5.39 14.61
N LYS A 76 -12.12 -4.30 14.84
CA LYS A 76 -12.65 -2.93 14.75
C LYS A 76 -12.71 -2.36 13.34
N LEU A 77 -12.21 -3.10 12.35
CA LEU A 77 -12.34 -2.74 10.96
C LEU A 77 -13.74 -3.04 10.45
N TYR A 78 -14.29 -2.13 9.69
CA TYR A 78 -15.55 -2.29 8.94
C TYR A 78 -15.30 -1.99 7.46
N PRO A 79 -16.16 -2.45 6.54
CA PRO A 79 -15.98 -2.17 5.11
C PRO A 79 -15.75 -0.68 4.80
N GLY A 80 -14.71 -0.39 4.03
CA GLY A 80 -14.26 0.97 3.72
C GLY A 80 -13.25 1.57 4.71
N LYS A 81 -12.98 0.91 5.85
CA LYS A 81 -11.98 1.38 6.81
C LYS A 81 -10.61 0.78 6.56
N ALA A 82 -9.57 1.61 6.74
CA ALA A 82 -8.17 1.19 6.78
C ALA A 82 -7.60 1.30 8.19
N GLN A 83 -6.59 0.49 8.50
CA GLN A 83 -5.86 0.48 9.75
C GLN A 83 -4.36 0.33 9.46
N TYR A 84 -3.58 1.33 9.85
CA TYR A 84 -2.12 1.23 9.86
C TYR A 84 -1.67 0.51 11.11
N GLY A 85 -0.68 -0.36 11.00
CA GLY A 85 -0.11 -1.12 12.11
C GLY A 85 1.17 -1.82 11.71
N CYS A 86 1.70 -2.64 12.61
CA CYS A 86 2.87 -3.45 12.32
C CYS A 86 2.58 -4.95 12.50
N MET A 87 3.40 -5.76 11.87
CA MET A 87 3.45 -7.21 12.04
C MET A 87 4.51 -7.54 13.09
N PRO A 88 4.13 -7.93 14.33
CA PRO A 88 5.08 -8.36 15.35
C PRO A 88 5.54 -9.79 15.05
N ASN A 89 6.75 -10.12 15.49
CA ASN A 89 7.22 -11.50 15.56
C ASN A 89 7.09 -12.07 17.00
N PHE A 90 7.29 -13.37 17.14
CA PHE A 90 7.15 -14.06 18.42
C PHE A 90 8.25 -13.71 19.47
N GLU A 91 9.30 -13.01 19.04
CA GLU A 91 10.41 -12.58 19.89
C GLU A 91 10.22 -11.13 20.39
N GLY A 92 9.10 -10.48 20.04
CA GLY A 92 8.79 -9.10 20.41
C GLY A 92 9.39 -8.05 19.47
N GLY A 93 9.97 -8.47 18.35
CA GLY A 93 10.42 -7.59 17.28
C GLY A 93 9.29 -7.30 16.27
N ILE A 94 9.60 -6.44 15.31
CA ILE A 94 8.69 -6.06 14.22
C ILE A 94 9.25 -6.64 12.91
N VAL A 95 8.40 -7.37 12.19
CA VAL A 95 8.71 -7.88 10.84
C VAL A 95 8.67 -6.73 9.84
N ASP A 96 7.54 -6.02 9.81
CA ASP A 96 7.33 -4.82 9.00
C ASP A 96 6.10 -4.04 9.49
N ASP A 97 5.89 -2.86 8.91
CA ASP A 97 4.62 -2.14 9.03
C ASP A 97 3.74 -2.39 7.79
N MET A 98 2.44 -2.20 7.94
CA MET A 98 1.47 -2.43 6.88
C MET A 98 0.22 -1.57 7.05
N ILE A 99 -0.52 -1.42 5.95
CA ILE A 99 -1.89 -0.91 6.01
C ILE A 99 -2.84 -2.07 5.65
N VAL A 100 -3.81 -2.31 6.52
CA VAL A 100 -4.89 -3.27 6.28
C VAL A 100 -6.16 -2.51 5.90
N TYR A 101 -6.70 -2.78 4.73
CA TYR A 101 -7.98 -2.26 4.24
C TYR A 101 -9.06 -3.33 4.38
N HIS A 102 -10.18 -3.02 5.01
CA HIS A 102 -11.36 -3.87 4.98
C HIS A 102 -12.19 -3.50 3.74
N ILE A 103 -12.06 -4.28 2.68
CA ILE A 103 -12.69 -3.98 1.39
C ILE A 103 -14.20 -4.25 1.44
N ARG A 104 -14.59 -5.42 1.92
CA ARG A 104 -15.98 -5.88 2.10
C ARG A 104 -15.99 -7.08 3.04
N HIS A 105 -17.17 -7.58 3.38
CA HIS A 105 -17.31 -8.74 4.26
C HIS A 105 -16.33 -9.86 3.86
N ASP A 106 -15.58 -10.35 4.86
CA ASP A 106 -14.57 -11.40 4.71
C ASP A 106 -13.51 -11.16 3.62
N GLN A 107 -13.23 -9.89 3.26
CA GLN A 107 -12.19 -9.57 2.32
C GLN A 107 -11.39 -8.34 2.78
N TYR A 108 -10.10 -8.55 2.92
CA TYR A 108 -9.12 -7.55 3.30
C TYR A 108 -8.05 -7.41 2.22
N MET A 109 -7.43 -6.24 2.16
CA MET A 109 -6.22 -6.00 1.36
C MET A 109 -5.14 -5.49 2.31
N ILE A 110 -3.96 -6.09 2.22
CA ILE A 110 -2.74 -5.61 2.88
C ILE A 110 -1.93 -4.85 1.84
N VAL A 111 -1.46 -3.65 2.20
CA VAL A 111 -0.43 -2.94 1.46
C VAL A 111 0.87 -3.06 2.23
N ALA A 112 1.88 -3.64 1.58
CA ALA A 112 3.19 -3.97 2.13
C ALA A 112 4.29 -3.11 1.51
N ASN A 113 5.40 -2.94 2.23
CA ASN A 113 6.54 -2.16 1.77
C ASN A 113 7.27 -2.85 0.60
N ALA A 114 7.57 -2.10 -0.44
CA ALA A 114 8.14 -2.61 -1.70
C ALA A 114 9.41 -3.47 -1.52
N ALA A 115 10.33 -3.05 -0.63
CA ALA A 115 11.57 -3.78 -0.38
C ALA A 115 11.36 -5.10 0.37
N ASN A 116 10.19 -5.30 0.97
CA ASN A 116 9.87 -6.39 1.88
C ASN A 116 8.74 -7.31 1.39
N ILE A 117 8.22 -7.11 0.17
CA ILE A 117 7.08 -7.86 -0.38
C ILE A 117 7.21 -9.36 -0.15
N GLN A 118 8.33 -9.97 -0.55
CA GLN A 118 8.54 -11.41 -0.40
C GLN A 118 8.66 -11.82 1.08
N LYS A 119 9.39 -11.06 1.88
CA LYS A 119 9.54 -11.31 3.32
C LYS A 119 8.20 -11.29 4.04
N ASP A 120 7.38 -10.31 3.73
CA ASP A 120 6.06 -10.13 4.35
C ASP A 120 5.08 -11.21 3.89
N TRP A 121 5.11 -11.55 2.60
CA TRP A 121 4.33 -12.67 2.06
C TRP A 121 4.67 -13.98 2.77
N ASP A 122 5.96 -14.28 2.94
CA ASP A 122 6.43 -15.51 3.59
C ASP A 122 6.02 -15.55 5.06
N TRP A 123 6.13 -14.42 5.78
CA TRP A 123 5.69 -14.30 7.17
C TRP A 123 4.18 -14.52 7.33
N ILE A 124 3.38 -13.87 6.48
CA ILE A 124 1.92 -14.02 6.50
C ILE A 124 1.53 -15.46 6.13
N SER A 125 2.20 -16.06 5.14
CA SER A 125 1.96 -17.45 4.72
C SER A 125 2.25 -18.44 5.84
N ALA A 126 3.39 -18.30 6.52
CA ALA A 126 3.72 -19.14 7.67
C ALA A 126 2.71 -18.97 8.81
N SER A 127 2.27 -17.74 9.08
CA SER A 127 1.24 -17.47 10.09
C SER A 127 -0.14 -18.07 9.70
N ASN A 128 -0.36 -18.31 8.42
CA ASN A 128 -1.62 -18.83 7.88
C ASN A 128 -1.71 -20.36 7.90
N GLU A 129 -0.61 -21.10 8.09
CA GLU A 129 -0.60 -22.59 8.02
C GLU A 129 -1.64 -23.24 8.95
N GLY A 130 -1.82 -22.72 10.17
CA GLY A 130 -2.80 -23.20 11.13
C GLY A 130 -4.22 -22.62 10.93
N ILE A 131 -4.36 -21.56 10.15
CA ILE A 131 -5.61 -20.80 9.95
C ILE A 131 -6.28 -21.23 8.65
N GLY A 132 -5.56 -21.17 7.53
CA GLY A 132 -6.04 -21.55 6.20
C GLY A 132 -7.00 -20.53 5.59
N ALA A 133 -6.74 -19.22 5.71
CA ALA A 133 -7.39 -18.19 4.94
C ALA A 133 -6.90 -18.22 3.49
N GLU A 134 -7.72 -17.80 2.54
CA GLU A 134 -7.29 -17.65 1.16
C GLU A 134 -6.43 -16.38 1.01
N MET A 135 -5.25 -16.53 0.41
CA MET A 135 -4.28 -15.45 0.15
C MET A 135 -4.02 -15.33 -1.35
N ILE A 136 -3.98 -14.13 -1.87
CA ILE A 136 -3.68 -13.86 -3.29
C ILE A 136 -2.74 -12.66 -3.37
N ASP A 137 -1.57 -12.83 -3.95
CA ASP A 137 -0.70 -11.73 -4.31
C ASP A 137 -1.20 -11.10 -5.64
N ILE A 138 -1.52 -9.82 -5.58
CA ILE A 138 -1.99 -9.04 -6.72
C ILE A 138 -1.03 -7.89 -7.07
N SER A 139 0.14 -7.83 -6.46
CA SER A 139 1.11 -6.74 -6.62
C SER A 139 1.42 -6.45 -8.09
N ASP A 140 1.68 -7.47 -8.89
CA ASP A 140 1.98 -7.31 -10.33
C ASP A 140 0.75 -6.94 -11.19
N LYS A 141 -0.45 -6.91 -10.60
CA LYS A 141 -1.73 -6.64 -11.30
C LYS A 141 -2.37 -5.34 -10.86
N THR A 142 -1.74 -4.65 -9.94
CA THR A 142 -2.27 -3.44 -9.29
C THR A 142 -1.34 -2.26 -9.57
N SER A 143 -1.91 -1.07 -9.70
CA SER A 143 -1.19 0.20 -9.63
C SER A 143 -1.78 0.99 -8.47
N LEU A 144 -0.92 1.56 -7.65
CA LEU A 144 -1.32 2.30 -6.46
C LEU A 144 -0.92 3.76 -6.60
N ILE A 145 -1.88 4.65 -6.36
CA ILE A 145 -1.67 6.10 -6.39
C ILE A 145 -2.09 6.68 -5.04
N ALA A 146 -1.19 7.41 -4.39
CA ALA A 146 -1.52 8.20 -3.23
C ALA A 146 -1.84 9.64 -3.64
N VAL A 147 -2.98 10.14 -3.22
CA VAL A 147 -3.39 11.55 -3.40
C VAL A 147 -3.45 12.19 -2.03
N ALA A 148 -2.55 13.15 -1.77
CA ALA A 148 -2.35 13.71 -0.44
C ALA A 148 -2.38 15.24 -0.45
N GLY A 149 -2.90 15.83 0.61
CA GLY A 149 -2.97 17.28 0.83
C GLY A 149 -4.38 17.77 1.17
N PRO A 150 -4.52 19.02 1.62
CA PRO A 150 -5.80 19.59 2.08
C PRO A 150 -6.88 19.67 0.98
N LYS A 151 -6.48 19.55 -0.30
CA LYS A 151 -7.43 19.58 -1.45
C LYS A 151 -7.60 18.20 -2.10
N ALA A 152 -7.12 17.11 -1.48
CA ALA A 152 -7.17 15.75 -2.05
C ALA A 152 -8.63 15.31 -2.32
N ASP A 153 -9.50 15.40 -1.33
CA ASP A 153 -10.91 15.02 -1.45
C ASP A 153 -11.62 15.78 -2.57
N ALA A 154 -11.50 17.12 -2.57
CA ALA A 154 -12.12 17.95 -3.59
C ALA A 154 -11.57 17.70 -5.01
N THR A 155 -10.34 17.19 -5.11
CA THR A 155 -9.74 16.82 -6.39
C THR A 155 -10.28 15.47 -6.88
N LEU A 156 -10.33 14.46 -6.01
CA LEU A 156 -10.86 13.14 -6.33
C LEU A 156 -12.36 13.17 -6.61
N GLN A 157 -13.13 14.00 -5.90
CA GLN A 157 -14.56 14.16 -6.09
C GLN A 157 -14.94 14.56 -7.54
N LYS A 158 -14.04 15.25 -8.25
CA LYS A 158 -14.26 15.58 -9.69
C LYS A 158 -14.25 14.36 -10.61
N LEU A 159 -13.61 13.28 -10.18
CA LEU A 159 -13.51 12.02 -10.91
C LEU A 159 -14.57 11.01 -10.47
N ALA A 160 -15.14 11.19 -9.29
CA ALA A 160 -16.17 10.32 -8.70
C ALA A 160 -17.33 11.18 -8.17
N PRO A 161 -18.12 11.83 -9.05
CA PRO A 161 -19.14 12.80 -8.64
C PRO A 161 -20.31 12.19 -7.88
N GLU A 162 -20.51 10.87 -7.97
CA GLU A 162 -21.62 10.13 -7.33
C GLU A 162 -21.15 9.26 -6.14
N GLY A 163 -19.91 9.43 -5.70
CA GLY A 163 -19.30 8.65 -4.61
C GLY A 163 -19.39 9.32 -3.24
#